data_6dbedaa8d0207812b9fad1d4fc562a08
#
_entry.id   6dbedaa8d0207812b9fad1d4fc562a08
#
_cell.length_a   1.000
_cell.length_b   1.000
_cell.length_c   1.000
_cell.angle_alpha   90.00
_cell.angle_beta   90.00
_cell.angle_gamma   90.00
#
_symmetry.space_group_name_H-M   'P 1'
#
loop_
_entity.id
_entity.type
_entity.pdbx_description
1 polymer ?
#
loop_
_entity_poly.entity_id
_entity_poly.type
_entity_poly.pdbx_seq_one_letter_code
_entity_poly.pdbx_strand_id
1 'polypeptide(L)'
;TDIMGLEIGPDGHLYYVDNGQNEVVRIDPQTDTDNDGITDDADNCPTVPNALQLDHDSDGLGDACDGDDDNDGVEDTDDACAQGAINWLSSPFSDHDSDGCRDTTEDADDDNDGVDDTADTCPIGALDWLSETGTDHDGDGCQDASEDVDDDNDGICDATQQDFRWACNISSVQVDLCPTGPLTFTSTFENDVDRDGCEDATEDDDDDNDGFSDDNDACPLTPGTSNLGASVGCPDGDGDGYGDATDAFPTDSTQWSDADADGYGDNPDGERADACTSTPGQSTKDRFGCLDTDGDGWSDDNDAFPAISSQYLDTDGDGYGDSSLGYQPDA
;
A
#
# COMPACT_ATOMS: atom_id res chain seq x y z
N THR A 1 -51.06 56.05 40.06
CA THR A 1 -50.56 57.26 39.34
C THR A 1 -51.76 57.89 38.68
N ASP A 2 -52.26 59.04 39.20
CA ASP A 2 -53.28 59.80 38.52
C ASP A 2 -52.58 60.74 37.47
N ILE A 3 -52.59 60.32 36.22
CA ILE A 3 -52.14 61.12 35.09
C ILE A 3 -53.22 62.16 34.87
N MET A 4 -52.85 63.45 34.99
CA MET A 4 -53.77 64.54 34.77
C MET A 4 -53.20 65.47 33.66
N GLY A 5 -53.89 65.51 32.53
CA GLY A 5 -53.62 66.42 31.43
C GLY A 5 -52.47 66.01 30.51
N LEU A 6 -52.77 65.64 29.30
CA LEU A 6 -51.83 65.43 28.21
C LEU A 6 -51.80 66.67 27.36
N GLU A 7 -50.70 67.41 27.22
CA GLU A 7 -50.59 68.64 26.48
C GLU A 7 -49.32 68.64 25.59
N ILE A 8 -49.42 69.27 24.39
CA ILE A 8 -48.27 69.48 23.52
C ILE A 8 -47.54 70.77 23.98
N GLY A 9 -46.26 70.60 24.39
CA GLY A 9 -45.42 71.73 24.78
C GLY A 9 -45.06 72.63 23.60
N PRO A 10 -44.44 73.81 23.90
CA PRO A 10 -44.07 74.77 22.86
C PRO A 10 -42.96 74.30 21.95
N ASP A 11 -42.31 73.18 22.27
CA ASP A 11 -41.27 72.52 21.52
C ASP A 11 -41.82 71.35 20.64
N GLY A 12 -43.19 71.16 20.72
CA GLY A 12 -43.87 70.12 19.93
C GLY A 12 -43.90 68.72 20.56
N HIS A 13 -43.30 68.55 21.75
CA HIS A 13 -43.33 67.30 22.45
C HIS A 13 -44.59 67.14 23.35
N LEU A 14 -44.97 65.91 23.64
CA LEU A 14 -46.10 65.56 24.48
C LEU A 14 -45.64 65.52 25.94
N TYR A 15 -46.44 66.16 26.82
CA TYR A 15 -46.18 66.22 28.24
C TYR A 15 -47.39 65.74 29.04
N TYR A 16 -47.15 65.14 30.20
CA TYR A 16 -48.20 64.89 31.20
C TYR A 16 -47.73 65.32 32.58
N VAL A 17 -48.71 65.59 33.47
CA VAL A 17 -48.44 65.90 34.87
C VAL A 17 -48.60 64.62 35.70
N ASP A 18 -47.51 64.19 36.33
CA ASP A 18 -47.59 63.17 37.41
C ASP A 18 -47.88 63.81 38.73
N ASN A 19 -49.15 63.76 39.15
CA ASN A 19 -49.56 64.32 40.44
C ASN A 19 -48.99 63.53 41.62
N GLY A 20 -48.57 62.27 41.45
CA GLY A 20 -47.95 61.50 42.51
C GLY A 20 -46.54 61.94 42.85
N GLN A 21 -45.82 62.40 41.86
CA GLN A 21 -44.46 62.94 42.01
C GLN A 21 -44.41 64.47 41.98
N ASN A 22 -45.50 65.12 41.58
CA ASN A 22 -45.65 66.58 41.47
C ASN A 22 -44.60 67.16 40.40
N GLU A 23 -44.50 66.48 39.27
CA GLU A 23 -43.62 66.84 38.17
C GLU A 23 -44.35 66.82 36.84
N VAL A 24 -43.79 67.53 35.85
CA VAL A 24 -44.19 67.47 34.44
C VAL A 24 -43.23 66.59 33.70
N VAL A 25 -43.74 65.51 33.14
CA VAL A 25 -42.94 64.52 32.43
C VAL A 25 -43.15 64.69 30.93
N ARG A 26 -42.08 64.81 30.20
CA ARG A 26 -42.08 64.78 28.75
C ARG A 26 -42.18 63.33 28.27
N ILE A 27 -43.08 63.10 27.34
CA ILE A 27 -43.15 61.87 26.59
C ILE A 27 -42.35 62.09 25.28
N ASP A 28 -41.19 61.52 25.20
CA ASP A 28 -40.49 61.44 23.95
C ASP A 28 -41.16 60.31 23.11
N PRO A 29 -41.56 60.59 21.86
CA PRO A 29 -42.00 59.51 20.97
C PRO A 29 -40.80 58.59 20.79
N GLN A 30 -40.95 57.40 21.28
CA GLN A 30 -39.94 56.36 20.97
C GLN A 30 -40.06 56.11 19.44
N THR A 31 -38.97 56.23 18.75
CA THR A 31 -38.89 55.83 17.34
C THR A 31 -38.79 54.32 17.25
N ASP A 32 -39.45 53.75 16.31
CA ASP A 32 -39.39 52.36 15.88
C ASP A 32 -39.30 52.42 14.35
N THR A 33 -38.03 52.39 13.85
CA THR A 33 -37.71 52.79 12.48
C THR A 33 -38.12 51.70 11.47
N ASP A 34 -38.03 50.43 11.85
CA ASP A 34 -38.35 49.29 11.01
C ASP A 34 -39.74 48.68 11.25
N ASN A 35 -40.42 49.15 12.34
CA ASN A 35 -41.78 48.78 12.75
C ASN A 35 -41.93 47.31 13.17
N ASP A 36 -40.98 46.77 13.87
CA ASP A 36 -41.02 45.38 14.39
C ASP A 36 -41.62 45.30 15.80
N GLY A 37 -41.84 46.44 16.46
CA GLY A 37 -42.45 46.60 17.77
C GLY A 37 -41.46 46.87 18.91
N ILE A 38 -40.17 46.91 18.62
CA ILE A 38 -39.09 47.32 19.52
C ILE A 38 -38.69 48.76 19.15
N THR A 39 -38.34 49.55 20.14
CA THR A 39 -37.92 50.94 19.87
C THR A 39 -36.43 51.00 19.59
N ASP A 40 -36.00 51.96 18.69
CA ASP A 40 -34.60 52.08 18.22
C ASP A 40 -33.56 52.10 19.35
N ASP A 41 -33.94 52.60 20.56
CA ASP A 41 -33.05 52.66 21.72
C ASP A 41 -32.93 51.36 22.50
N ALA A 42 -33.80 50.41 22.24
CA ALA A 42 -33.84 49.08 22.86
C ALA A 42 -33.64 47.96 21.83
N ASP A 43 -33.53 48.30 20.54
CA ASP A 43 -33.44 47.40 19.39
C ASP A 43 -31.97 47.14 19.02
N ASN A 44 -31.60 45.87 18.93
CA ASN A 44 -30.27 45.47 18.53
C ASN A 44 -30.05 45.48 16.99
N CYS A 45 -31.18 45.72 16.22
CA CYS A 45 -31.14 45.95 14.76
C CYS A 45 -32.07 47.09 14.30
N PRO A 46 -31.88 48.36 14.69
CA PRO A 46 -32.88 49.45 14.54
C PRO A 46 -33.40 49.72 13.12
N THR A 47 -32.90 49.06 12.11
CA THR A 47 -33.25 49.26 10.69
C THR A 47 -33.65 47.99 9.98
N VAL A 48 -33.63 46.84 10.68
CA VAL A 48 -33.96 45.51 10.14
C VAL A 48 -34.92 44.83 11.10
N PRO A 49 -36.17 44.56 10.72
CA PRO A 49 -37.18 43.99 11.64
C PRO A 49 -36.76 42.67 12.25
N ASN A 50 -36.60 42.61 13.56
CA ASN A 50 -36.18 41.45 14.31
C ASN A 50 -36.83 41.33 15.70
N ALA A 51 -38.13 41.40 15.78
CA ALA A 51 -38.92 41.42 17.03
C ALA A 51 -38.55 40.40 18.12
N LEU A 52 -37.77 39.34 17.80
CA LEU A 52 -37.24 38.36 18.75
C LEU A 52 -35.94 38.80 19.42
N GLN A 53 -35.28 39.80 18.86
CA GLN A 53 -34.04 40.39 19.37
C GLN A 53 -32.97 39.32 19.69
N LEU A 54 -32.82 38.37 18.74
CA LEU A 54 -31.76 37.36 18.82
C LEU A 54 -30.40 38.07 18.68
N ASP A 55 -29.42 37.61 19.41
CA ASP A 55 -28.05 38.10 19.49
C ASP A 55 -27.22 36.94 20.01
N HIS A 56 -26.69 36.13 19.09
CA HIS A 56 -26.11 34.82 19.39
C HIS A 56 -24.82 34.95 20.18
N ASP A 57 -23.94 35.84 19.79
CA ASP A 57 -22.64 36.06 20.42
C ASP A 57 -22.65 37.07 21.57
N SER A 58 -23.76 37.80 21.70
CA SER A 58 -23.99 38.80 22.75
C SER A 58 -23.08 40.04 22.65
N ASP A 59 -22.74 40.48 21.44
CA ASP A 59 -21.94 41.68 21.18
C ASP A 59 -22.78 42.95 21.17
N GLY A 60 -24.11 42.81 21.04
CA GLY A 60 -25.12 43.90 21.05
C GLY A 60 -25.63 44.28 19.65
N LEU A 61 -25.18 43.64 18.60
CA LEU A 61 -25.77 43.62 17.27
C LEU A 61 -26.63 42.39 17.15
N GLY A 62 -27.81 42.46 16.57
CA GLY A 62 -28.69 41.29 16.46
C GLY A 62 -28.42 40.49 15.21
N ASP A 63 -28.64 39.14 15.28
CA ASP A 63 -28.40 38.19 14.19
C ASP A 63 -29.00 38.65 12.84
N ALA A 64 -30.10 39.40 12.85
CA ALA A 64 -30.76 39.89 11.63
C ALA A 64 -29.99 40.95 10.88
N CYS A 65 -29.04 41.62 11.50
CA CYS A 65 -28.26 42.74 10.98
C CYS A 65 -26.75 42.59 11.27
N ASP A 66 -26.38 41.53 11.93
CA ASP A 66 -25.00 41.06 12.04
C ASP A 66 -24.61 40.37 10.73
N GLY A 67 -23.41 40.18 10.46
CA GLY A 67 -22.86 39.48 9.30
C GLY A 67 -21.87 38.40 9.70
N ASP A 68 -21.70 38.22 11.04
CA ASP A 68 -20.84 37.22 11.66
C ASP A 68 -21.46 36.91 13.04
N ASP A 69 -22.56 36.10 13.02
CA ASP A 69 -23.47 35.91 14.15
C ASP A 69 -22.80 35.29 15.39
N ASP A 70 -21.67 34.59 15.25
CA ASP A 70 -20.94 33.98 16.37
C ASP A 70 -19.56 34.61 16.65
N ASN A 71 -19.19 35.60 15.84
CA ASN A 71 -17.93 36.36 15.96
C ASN A 71 -16.67 35.47 15.88
N ASP A 72 -16.68 34.46 15.03
CA ASP A 72 -15.52 33.59 14.79
C ASP A 72 -14.57 34.14 13.73
N GLY A 73 -15.01 35.14 12.95
CA GLY A 73 -14.24 35.84 11.93
C GLY A 73 -14.52 35.35 10.50
N VAL A 74 -15.46 34.45 10.30
CA VAL A 74 -16.05 34.04 9.02
C VAL A 74 -17.43 34.71 8.89
N GLU A 75 -17.75 35.30 7.73
CA GLU A 75 -19.03 35.92 7.54
C GLU A 75 -20.13 34.87 7.30
N ASP A 76 -21.35 35.00 7.86
CA ASP A 76 -22.49 34.07 7.77
C ASP A 76 -22.74 33.50 6.38
N THR A 77 -22.40 34.25 5.33
CA THR A 77 -22.61 33.85 3.93
C THR A 77 -21.60 32.80 3.45
N ASP A 78 -20.46 32.72 4.12
CA ASP A 78 -19.34 31.84 3.82
C ASP A 78 -19.11 30.82 4.94
N ASP A 79 -19.92 30.90 6.01
CA ASP A 79 -19.85 30.12 7.22
C ASP A 79 -20.90 29.01 7.21
N ALA A 80 -20.43 27.75 7.29
CA ALA A 80 -21.30 26.58 7.39
C ALA A 80 -21.93 26.44 8.78
N CYS A 81 -21.32 27.07 9.80
CA CYS A 81 -21.76 27.06 11.20
C CYS A 81 -22.09 28.47 11.74
N ALA A 82 -22.72 29.35 10.96
CA ALA A 82 -22.98 30.76 11.23
C ALA A 82 -23.57 31.13 12.62
N GLN A 83 -24.09 30.17 13.36
CA GLN A 83 -24.52 30.31 14.78
C GLN A 83 -23.86 29.21 15.61
N GLY A 84 -22.58 29.02 15.40
CA GLY A 84 -21.74 28.01 15.98
C GLY A 84 -21.25 28.34 17.39
N ALA A 85 -20.05 27.87 17.71
CA ALA A 85 -19.41 28.12 19.00
C ALA A 85 -18.87 29.54 19.07
N ILE A 86 -19.22 30.26 20.08
CA ILE A 86 -18.72 31.62 20.36
C ILE A 86 -17.41 31.65 21.14
N ASN A 87 -16.69 32.78 21.15
CA ASN A 87 -15.44 33.02 21.86
C ASN A 87 -14.22 32.24 21.32
N TRP A 88 -14.15 32.01 20.05
CA TRP A 88 -12.98 31.51 19.34
C TRP A 88 -12.76 32.34 18.06
N LEU A 89 -11.73 32.02 17.30
CA LEU A 89 -11.48 32.61 15.98
C LEU A 89 -11.08 31.47 15.03
N SER A 90 -11.67 31.47 13.86
CA SER A 90 -11.29 30.61 12.76
C SER A 90 -9.81 30.81 12.39
N SER A 91 -9.11 29.73 12.26
CA SER A 91 -7.72 29.67 11.85
C SER A 91 -7.36 28.27 11.37
N PRO A 92 -6.30 28.08 10.55
CA PRO A 92 -5.88 26.75 10.08
C PRO A 92 -5.51 25.72 11.17
N PHE A 93 -5.66 26.04 12.43
CA PHE A 93 -5.43 25.15 13.58
C PHE A 93 -6.70 24.82 14.35
N SER A 94 -7.80 25.44 14.02
CA SER A 94 -9.08 25.32 14.75
C SER A 94 -10.28 25.20 13.83
N ASP A 95 -10.04 25.34 12.55
CA ASP A 95 -10.94 25.34 11.42
C ASP A 95 -10.04 25.10 10.20
N HIS A 96 -9.85 23.81 9.87
CA HIS A 96 -8.81 23.41 8.92
C HIS A 96 -9.14 23.79 7.49
N ASP A 97 -10.40 23.62 7.11
CA ASP A 97 -10.91 23.93 5.77
C ASP A 97 -11.44 25.35 5.61
N SER A 98 -11.52 26.09 6.73
CA SER A 98 -11.95 27.49 6.78
C SER A 98 -13.41 27.69 6.39
N ASP A 99 -14.28 26.78 6.79
CA ASP A 99 -15.71 26.82 6.53
C ASP A 99 -16.53 27.48 7.66
N GLY A 100 -15.87 27.92 8.79
CA GLY A 100 -16.47 28.55 9.95
C GLY A 100 -16.94 27.58 11.03
N CYS A 101 -16.81 26.28 10.81
CA CYS A 101 -17.07 25.27 11.83
C CYS A 101 -15.78 24.95 12.61
N ARG A 102 -15.89 24.75 13.89
CA ARG A 102 -14.74 24.44 14.73
C ARG A 102 -14.45 22.96 14.78
N ASP A 103 -13.27 22.51 14.28
CA ASP A 103 -12.81 21.11 14.18
C ASP A 103 -13.09 20.27 15.44
N THR A 104 -12.93 20.83 16.62
CA THR A 104 -13.02 20.04 17.85
C THR A 104 -14.43 19.82 18.36
N THR A 105 -15.45 20.53 17.86
CA THR A 105 -16.78 20.60 18.50
C THR A 105 -17.96 20.61 17.54
N GLU A 106 -17.82 21.14 16.35
CA GLU A 106 -18.93 21.45 15.43
C GLU A 106 -18.74 20.81 14.08
N ASP A 107 -17.51 20.76 13.61
CA ASP A 107 -17.17 20.12 12.39
C ASP A 107 -17.15 18.59 12.55
N ALA A 108 -17.59 17.89 11.57
CA ALA A 108 -17.62 16.44 11.53
C ALA A 108 -16.81 15.88 10.36
N ASP A 109 -16.24 16.76 9.54
CA ASP A 109 -15.46 16.50 8.33
C ASP A 109 -14.48 17.66 8.17
N ASP A 110 -13.43 17.65 9.02
CA ASP A 110 -12.50 18.78 9.25
C ASP A 110 -11.74 19.26 8.01
N ASP A 111 -11.68 18.45 6.93
CA ASP A 111 -11.00 18.82 5.66
C ASP A 111 -11.92 18.85 4.44
N ASN A 112 -13.23 18.58 4.66
CA ASN A 112 -14.30 18.60 3.64
C ASN A 112 -14.02 17.69 2.42
N ASP A 113 -13.42 16.51 2.67
CA ASP A 113 -13.20 15.51 1.63
C ASP A 113 -14.42 14.61 1.39
N GLY A 114 -15.42 14.67 2.31
CA GLY A 114 -16.67 13.92 2.25
C GLY A 114 -16.66 12.65 3.10
N VAL A 115 -15.64 12.39 3.89
CA VAL A 115 -15.54 11.33 4.91
C VAL A 115 -15.60 11.96 6.30
N ASP A 116 -16.54 11.52 7.15
CA ASP A 116 -16.64 12.03 8.52
C ASP A 116 -15.36 11.68 9.33
N ASP A 117 -14.81 12.57 10.15
CA ASP A 117 -13.59 12.39 10.99
C ASP A 117 -13.53 11.07 11.75
N THR A 118 -14.67 10.53 12.14
CA THR A 118 -14.73 9.27 12.86
C THR A 118 -14.51 8.04 12.02
N ALA A 119 -14.56 8.19 10.69
CA ALA A 119 -14.35 7.16 9.70
C ALA A 119 -13.09 7.44 8.86
N ASP A 120 -12.59 8.66 8.95
CA ASP A 120 -11.45 9.18 8.24
C ASP A 120 -10.14 8.85 8.97
N THR A 121 -9.17 8.32 8.22
CA THR A 121 -7.82 8.03 8.70
C THR A 121 -6.96 9.30 8.69
N CYS A 122 -7.28 10.27 7.81
CA CYS A 122 -6.60 11.54 7.61
C CYS A 122 -7.48 12.76 7.90
N PRO A 123 -8.16 12.91 9.04
CA PRO A 123 -9.24 13.89 9.28
C PRO A 123 -8.79 15.36 9.23
N ILE A 124 -7.53 15.65 9.05
CA ILE A 124 -6.95 16.98 8.78
C ILE A 124 -6.01 16.79 7.59
N GLY A 125 -6.55 16.32 6.50
CA GLY A 125 -5.86 15.95 5.30
C GLY A 125 -5.70 17.09 4.29
N ALA A 126 -5.57 16.72 3.03
CA ALA A 126 -5.48 17.65 1.92
C ALA A 126 -6.83 18.30 1.65
N LEU A 127 -6.83 19.60 1.39
CA LEU A 127 -8.04 20.36 1.05
C LEU A 127 -8.32 20.36 -0.46
N ASP A 128 -9.53 20.78 -0.84
CA ASP A 128 -9.96 20.98 -2.25
C ASP A 128 -10.06 19.68 -3.09
N TRP A 129 -10.36 18.56 -2.47
CA TRP A 129 -10.62 17.30 -3.17
C TRP A 129 -11.86 16.59 -2.59
N LEU A 130 -12.25 15.45 -3.14
CA LEU A 130 -13.31 14.59 -2.61
C LEU A 130 -12.85 13.14 -2.66
N SER A 131 -13.13 12.40 -1.60
CA SER A 131 -12.95 10.96 -1.52
C SER A 131 -13.89 10.26 -2.52
N GLU A 132 -13.31 9.76 -3.59
CA GLU A 132 -13.98 8.96 -4.63
C GLU A 132 -13.01 7.83 -5.02
N THR A 133 -13.50 6.71 -5.54
CA THR A 133 -12.71 5.52 -5.93
C THR A 133 -11.48 5.79 -6.84
N GLY A 134 -11.33 6.96 -7.39
CA GLY A 134 -10.21 7.35 -8.24
C GLY A 134 -9.23 8.33 -7.58
N THR A 135 -9.46 8.71 -6.34
CA THR A 135 -8.66 9.65 -5.55
C THR A 135 -8.39 9.15 -4.14
N ASP A 136 -9.12 8.11 -3.74
CA ASP A 136 -9.10 7.42 -2.48
C ASP A 136 -9.63 6.01 -2.78
N HIS A 137 -8.73 5.07 -3.00
CA HIS A 137 -9.07 3.75 -3.53
C HIS A 137 -9.78 2.90 -2.49
N ASP A 138 -9.34 2.93 -1.26
CA ASP A 138 -9.89 2.14 -0.16
C ASP A 138 -11.01 2.85 0.61
N GLY A 139 -11.19 4.16 0.40
CA GLY A 139 -12.27 4.95 0.98
C GLY A 139 -12.03 5.30 2.44
N ASP A 140 -10.80 5.46 2.86
CA ASP A 140 -10.41 5.72 4.25
C ASP A 140 -10.26 7.21 4.59
N GLY A 141 -10.45 8.12 3.59
CA GLY A 141 -10.35 9.57 3.74
C GLY A 141 -8.95 10.11 3.49
N CYS A 142 -7.96 9.29 3.16
CA CYS A 142 -6.64 9.73 2.75
C CYS A 142 -6.53 9.81 1.23
N GLN A 143 -5.93 10.86 0.70
CA GLN A 143 -5.77 11.03 -0.74
C GLN A 143 -4.60 10.20 -1.27
N ASP A 144 -4.84 9.21 -2.17
CA ASP A 144 -3.84 8.33 -2.81
C ASP A 144 -2.60 9.08 -3.32
N ALA A 145 -2.79 10.25 -3.89
CA ALA A 145 -1.72 10.99 -4.55
C ALA A 145 -0.75 11.71 -3.61
N SER A 146 -1.11 11.92 -2.34
CA SER A 146 -0.40 12.85 -1.46
C SER A 146 -0.24 12.41 -0.01
N GLU A 147 -1.16 11.68 0.55
CA GLU A 147 -1.19 11.38 1.99
C GLU A 147 -1.39 9.91 2.33
N ASP A 148 -2.05 9.16 1.48
CA ASP A 148 -2.09 7.72 1.61
C ASP A 148 -0.72 7.11 1.23
N VAL A 149 -0.33 6.10 1.94
CA VAL A 149 0.94 5.39 1.75
C VAL A 149 0.75 3.91 1.43
N ASP A 150 -0.51 3.47 1.41
CA ASP A 150 -0.93 2.07 1.21
C ASP A 150 -2.36 2.13 0.66
N ASP A 151 -2.49 2.58 -0.62
CA ASP A 151 -3.74 2.99 -1.28
C ASP A 151 -4.85 1.92 -1.28
N ASP A 152 -4.52 0.64 -1.06
CA ASP A 152 -5.48 -0.46 -1.01
C ASP A 152 -5.52 -1.20 0.34
N ASN A 153 -4.73 -0.73 1.32
CA ASN A 153 -4.64 -1.28 2.67
C ASN A 153 -4.24 -2.78 2.71
N ASP A 154 -3.41 -3.23 1.78
CA ASP A 154 -2.90 -4.60 1.75
C ASP A 154 -1.76 -4.85 2.75
N GLY A 155 -1.12 -3.79 3.24
CA GLY A 155 -0.02 -3.78 4.20
C GLY A 155 1.36 -3.66 3.56
N ILE A 156 1.48 -3.43 2.26
CA ILE A 156 2.69 -3.06 1.51
C ILE A 156 2.57 -1.59 1.12
N CYS A 157 3.64 -0.82 1.25
CA CYS A 157 3.60 0.61 0.96
C CYS A 157 3.86 0.93 -0.51
N ASP A 158 3.15 1.93 -1.03
CA ASP A 158 3.35 2.47 -2.37
C ASP A 158 4.73 3.12 -2.58
N ALA A 159 5.21 3.09 -3.81
CA ALA A 159 6.55 3.57 -4.17
C ALA A 159 6.79 5.06 -3.97
N THR A 160 5.75 5.85 -3.94
CA THR A 160 5.82 7.30 -4.16
C THR A 160 6.05 8.12 -2.89
N GLN A 161 5.89 7.54 -1.70
CA GLN A 161 5.88 8.26 -0.43
C GLN A 161 7.09 7.93 0.47
N GLN A 162 8.30 8.33 0.05
CA GLN A 162 9.54 8.03 0.80
C GLN A 162 9.64 8.66 2.20
N ASP A 163 8.81 9.63 2.54
CA ASP A 163 8.88 10.38 3.79
C ASP A 163 8.00 9.80 4.93
N PHE A 164 7.07 8.90 4.64
CA PHE A 164 6.11 8.34 5.61
C PHE A 164 6.33 6.86 5.99
N ARG A 165 7.53 6.34 5.82
CA ARG A 165 7.94 4.94 6.11
C ARG A 165 7.63 4.40 7.51
N TRP A 166 7.06 5.20 8.40
CA TRP A 166 6.67 4.80 9.73
C TRP A 166 5.18 4.37 9.82
N ALA A 167 4.39 4.68 8.82
CA ALA A 167 2.96 4.33 8.76
C ALA A 167 2.73 2.87 8.31
N CYS A 168 3.48 2.40 7.31
CA CYS A 168 3.46 0.99 6.91
C CYS A 168 4.50 0.18 7.70
N ASN A 169 4.19 -1.07 7.99
CA ASN A 169 5.09 -1.97 8.72
C ASN A 169 6.22 -2.49 7.81
N ILE A 170 7.13 -1.60 7.40
CA ILE A 170 8.25 -1.95 6.52
C ILE A 170 9.24 -2.88 7.22
N SER A 171 8.87 -4.15 7.30
CA SER A 171 9.83 -5.22 7.56
C SER A 171 10.49 -5.75 6.28
N SER A 172 10.01 -5.35 5.12
CA SER A 172 10.53 -5.72 3.80
C SER A 172 10.84 -4.48 2.97
N VAL A 173 11.89 -4.55 2.18
CA VAL A 173 12.42 -3.49 1.31
C VAL A 173 11.60 -3.38 0.02
N GLN A 174 10.41 -3.96 -0.02
CA GLN A 174 9.59 -4.01 -1.23
C GLN A 174 8.57 -2.88 -1.26
N VAL A 175 8.36 -2.40 -2.43
CA VAL A 175 7.45 -1.38 -2.87
C VAL A 175 6.27 -2.11 -3.43
N ASP A 176 5.07 -1.66 -3.14
CA ASP A 176 3.88 -2.16 -3.78
C ASP A 176 3.91 -1.91 -5.29
N LEU A 177 3.74 -2.97 -6.06
CA LEU A 177 3.64 -2.92 -7.52
C LEU A 177 2.19 -2.87 -7.98
N CYS A 178 1.23 -3.16 -7.11
CA CYS A 178 -0.21 -3.16 -7.34
C CYS A 178 -0.98 -2.22 -6.40
N PRO A 179 -0.61 -0.92 -6.28
CA PRO A 179 -1.09 0.01 -5.25
C PRO A 179 -2.60 0.29 -5.27
N THR A 180 -3.34 -0.29 -6.16
CA THR A 180 -4.81 -0.20 -6.24
C THR A 180 -5.41 -1.59 -6.44
N GLY A 181 -4.88 -2.55 -5.74
CA GLY A 181 -5.31 -3.95 -5.75
C GLY A 181 -6.69 -4.21 -5.13
N PRO A 182 -7.05 -5.46 -4.86
CA PRO A 182 -8.34 -5.79 -4.28
C PRO A 182 -8.42 -5.44 -2.79
N LEU A 183 -9.33 -4.54 -2.38
CA LEU A 183 -9.56 -4.11 -0.99
C LEU A 183 -9.85 -5.24 0.03
N THR A 184 -10.00 -6.47 -0.41
CA THR A 184 -10.19 -7.65 0.46
C THR A 184 -8.93 -8.48 0.64
N PHE A 185 -7.88 -8.07 -0.03
CA PHE A 185 -6.57 -8.67 0.02
C PHE A 185 -5.77 -8.12 1.22
N THR A 186 -4.87 -8.90 1.74
CA THR A 186 -3.83 -8.48 2.68
C THR A 186 -2.62 -9.36 2.41
N SER A 187 -1.49 -8.74 2.09
CA SER A 187 -0.26 -9.41 1.72
C SER A 187 0.25 -10.33 2.83
N THR A 188 0.41 -11.59 2.50
CA THR A 188 1.01 -12.63 3.35
C THR A 188 1.84 -13.59 2.49
N PHE A 189 2.80 -14.34 3.07
CA PHE A 189 3.57 -15.36 2.36
C PHE A 189 2.75 -16.53 1.76
N GLU A 190 1.43 -16.56 1.95
CA GLU A 190 0.56 -17.61 1.42
C GLU A 190 -0.19 -17.15 0.16
N ASN A 191 -0.25 -15.85 -0.12
CA ASN A 191 -1.03 -15.25 -1.18
C ASN A 191 -0.32 -14.10 -1.92
N ASP A 192 0.92 -13.85 -1.56
CA ASP A 192 1.86 -12.87 -2.11
C ASP A 192 3.27 -13.38 -1.72
N VAL A 193 3.78 -14.27 -2.56
CA VAL A 193 4.98 -15.06 -2.23
C VAL A 193 6.23 -14.20 -2.21
N ASP A 194 6.34 -13.26 -3.12
CA ASP A 194 7.48 -12.36 -3.25
C ASP A 194 7.30 -11.03 -2.49
N ARG A 195 6.05 -10.76 -2.00
CA ARG A 195 5.69 -9.61 -1.19
C ARG A 195 5.83 -8.28 -1.89
N ASP A 196 5.37 -8.23 -3.10
CA ASP A 196 5.37 -7.02 -3.90
C ASP A 196 4.03 -6.27 -3.92
N GLY A 197 3.03 -6.76 -3.14
CA GLY A 197 1.71 -6.15 -3.00
C GLY A 197 0.68 -6.64 -4.02
N CYS A 198 1.06 -7.50 -4.95
CA CYS A 198 0.14 -8.10 -5.90
C CYS A 198 -0.39 -9.45 -5.37
N GLU A 199 -1.67 -9.73 -5.51
CA GLU A 199 -2.26 -11.02 -5.11
C GLU A 199 -1.92 -12.10 -6.15
N ASP A 200 -1.14 -13.15 -5.79
CA ASP A 200 -0.73 -14.27 -6.65
C ASP A 200 -1.88 -14.86 -7.49
N ALA A 201 -3.09 -14.85 -6.95
CA ALA A 201 -4.22 -15.53 -7.62
C ALA A 201 -4.89 -14.69 -8.71
N THR A 202 -4.72 -13.37 -8.74
CA THR A 202 -5.58 -12.48 -9.54
C THR A 202 -4.87 -11.42 -10.32
N GLU A 203 -3.77 -10.89 -9.84
CA GLU A 203 -3.12 -9.73 -10.44
C GLU A 203 -1.61 -9.87 -10.65
N ASP A 204 -0.98 -10.81 -10.00
CA ASP A 204 0.40 -11.15 -10.27
C ASP A 204 0.50 -12.11 -11.46
N ASP A 205 1.40 -11.82 -12.37
CA ASP A 205 1.72 -12.67 -13.53
C ASP A 205 3.06 -13.41 -13.36
N ASP A 206 3.80 -13.14 -12.23
CA ASP A 206 5.13 -13.67 -11.92
C ASP A 206 5.28 -13.77 -10.39
N ASP A 207 4.52 -14.70 -9.79
CA ASP A 207 4.30 -14.85 -8.34
C ASP A 207 5.57 -14.87 -7.46
N ASP A 208 6.75 -15.15 -8.03
CA ASP A 208 8.01 -15.21 -7.28
C ASP A 208 9.08 -14.21 -7.76
N ASN A 209 8.72 -13.38 -8.75
CA ASN A 209 9.54 -12.31 -9.34
C ASN A 209 10.93 -12.79 -9.86
N ASP A 210 10.99 -14.00 -10.42
CA ASP A 210 12.24 -14.52 -10.99
C ASP A 210 12.48 -14.12 -12.46
N GLY A 211 11.44 -13.53 -13.08
CA GLY A 211 11.45 -13.03 -14.45
C GLY A 211 10.87 -14.01 -15.47
N PHE A 212 10.29 -15.11 -15.02
CA PHE A 212 9.44 -15.99 -15.81
C PHE A 212 7.99 -15.83 -15.34
N SER A 213 7.07 -15.56 -16.26
CA SER A 213 5.66 -15.51 -15.88
C SER A 213 5.11 -16.89 -15.58
N ASP A 214 4.13 -17.01 -14.67
CA ASP A 214 3.53 -18.26 -14.18
C ASP A 214 3.11 -19.23 -15.29
N ASP A 215 2.54 -18.70 -16.36
CA ASP A 215 2.16 -19.50 -17.54
C ASP A 215 3.37 -20.17 -18.24
N ASN A 216 4.57 -19.66 -18.03
CA ASN A 216 5.82 -20.15 -18.63
C ASN A 216 6.80 -20.67 -17.58
N ASP A 217 6.43 -20.64 -16.32
CA ASP A 217 7.21 -21.11 -15.20
C ASP A 217 6.74 -22.51 -14.77
N ALA A 218 7.68 -23.40 -14.55
CA ALA A 218 7.39 -24.73 -13.98
C ALA A 218 7.39 -24.74 -12.45
N CYS A 219 7.86 -23.65 -11.82
CA CYS A 219 7.96 -23.48 -10.36
C CYS A 219 7.43 -22.09 -9.91
N PRO A 220 6.21 -21.65 -10.25
CA PRO A 220 5.74 -20.27 -10.14
C PRO A 220 5.77 -19.65 -8.73
N LEU A 221 6.03 -20.40 -7.71
CA LEU A 221 6.13 -19.94 -6.32
C LEU A 221 7.54 -20.12 -5.73
N THR A 222 8.55 -20.40 -6.56
CA THR A 222 9.90 -20.70 -6.09
C THR A 222 10.94 -20.14 -7.05
N PRO A 223 11.52 -18.98 -6.76
CA PRO A 223 12.42 -18.29 -7.69
C PRO A 223 13.55 -19.18 -8.21
N GLY A 224 13.73 -19.18 -9.52
CA GLY A 224 14.75 -19.97 -10.17
C GLY A 224 15.43 -19.28 -11.33
N THR A 225 16.38 -19.96 -11.96
CA THR A 225 17.17 -19.42 -13.07
C THR A 225 17.25 -20.36 -14.25
N SER A 226 16.65 -21.54 -14.12
CA SER A 226 16.65 -22.51 -15.22
C SER A 226 15.86 -21.99 -16.43
N ASN A 227 16.38 -22.24 -17.61
CA ASN A 227 15.80 -21.71 -18.85
C ASN A 227 15.72 -22.75 -19.96
N LEU A 228 15.99 -24.01 -19.63
CA LEU A 228 16.00 -25.13 -20.57
C LEU A 228 15.10 -26.28 -20.07
N GLY A 229 14.63 -27.05 -21.01
CA GLY A 229 13.87 -28.27 -20.71
C GLY A 229 12.46 -28.02 -20.21
N ALA A 230 12.02 -28.85 -19.25
CA ALA A 230 10.67 -28.83 -18.67
C ALA A 230 10.63 -28.14 -17.29
N SER A 231 11.74 -27.60 -16.84
CA SER A 231 11.91 -26.98 -15.51
C SER A 231 12.26 -25.49 -15.62
N VAL A 232 11.85 -24.83 -16.70
CA VAL A 232 12.04 -23.37 -16.85
C VAL A 232 11.47 -22.65 -15.64
N GLY A 233 12.20 -21.65 -15.09
CA GLY A 233 11.83 -20.92 -13.89
C GLY A 233 12.15 -21.60 -12.55
N CYS A 234 12.60 -22.85 -12.58
CA CYS A 234 12.94 -23.56 -11.34
C CYS A 234 14.38 -23.30 -10.88
N PRO A 235 14.70 -23.56 -9.59
CA PRO A 235 16.05 -23.49 -9.07
C PRO A 235 17.06 -24.30 -9.89
N ASP A 236 18.19 -23.68 -10.20
CA ASP A 236 19.30 -24.22 -10.99
C ASP A 236 20.60 -23.96 -10.21
N GLY A 237 21.09 -24.98 -9.54
CA GLY A 237 22.17 -24.87 -8.56
C GLY A 237 23.56 -24.67 -9.18
N ASP A 238 23.79 -25.14 -10.40
CA ASP A 238 25.08 -25.06 -11.08
C ASP A 238 25.10 -24.12 -12.30
N GLY A 239 23.93 -23.67 -12.74
CA GLY A 239 23.76 -22.65 -13.78
C GLY A 239 23.89 -23.16 -15.20
N ASP A 240 23.60 -24.44 -15.46
CA ASP A 240 23.65 -24.99 -16.79
C ASP A 240 22.37 -24.81 -17.61
N GLY A 241 21.31 -24.31 -16.93
CA GLY A 241 20.02 -24.00 -17.50
C GLY A 241 18.95 -25.08 -17.28
N TYR A 242 19.30 -26.23 -16.70
CA TYR A 242 18.34 -27.24 -16.27
C TYR A 242 18.05 -27.10 -14.78
N GLY A 243 16.82 -27.22 -14.38
CA GLY A 243 16.45 -27.11 -12.97
C GLY A 243 16.83 -28.35 -12.15
N ASP A 244 17.27 -28.16 -10.91
CA ASP A 244 17.78 -29.19 -9.99
C ASP A 244 16.90 -30.43 -9.90
N ALA A 245 15.58 -30.26 -10.00
CA ALA A 245 14.64 -31.39 -9.88
C ALA A 245 14.60 -32.31 -11.09
N THR A 246 15.05 -31.83 -12.25
CA THR A 246 15.08 -32.56 -13.52
C THR A 246 16.48 -32.81 -14.04
N ASP A 247 17.47 -32.22 -13.37
CA ASP A 247 18.87 -32.42 -13.63
C ASP A 247 19.38 -33.68 -12.89
N ALA A 248 20.07 -34.54 -13.63
CA ALA A 248 20.73 -35.71 -13.06
C ALA A 248 22.01 -35.34 -12.27
N PHE A 249 22.57 -34.15 -12.52
CA PHE A 249 23.82 -33.67 -11.94
C PHE A 249 23.75 -32.22 -11.43
N PRO A 250 22.89 -31.88 -10.44
CA PRO A 250 22.58 -30.50 -10.03
C PRO A 250 23.75 -29.67 -9.48
N THR A 251 24.95 -30.16 -9.58
CA THR A 251 26.21 -29.53 -9.12
C THR A 251 27.32 -29.58 -10.14
N ASP A 252 27.05 -30.05 -11.36
CA ASP A 252 28.01 -30.16 -12.45
C ASP A 252 27.46 -29.55 -13.73
N SER A 253 27.69 -28.27 -13.92
CA SER A 253 27.22 -27.47 -15.06
C SER A 253 27.67 -27.97 -16.46
N THR A 254 28.31 -29.11 -16.53
CA THR A 254 28.69 -29.72 -17.78
C THR A 254 27.87 -30.96 -18.13
N GLN A 255 27.02 -31.42 -17.20
CA GLN A 255 26.19 -32.60 -17.32
C GLN A 255 24.79 -32.36 -16.77
N TRP A 256 23.74 -32.85 -17.42
CA TRP A 256 22.34 -32.70 -16.99
C TRP A 256 21.47 -33.94 -17.21
N SER A 257 21.99 -34.97 -17.86
CA SER A 257 21.27 -36.18 -18.24
C SER A 257 22.11 -37.42 -17.94
N ASP A 258 21.48 -38.48 -17.46
CA ASP A 258 22.03 -39.81 -17.21
C ASP A 258 20.96 -40.84 -17.62
N ALA A 259 21.03 -41.32 -18.85
CA ALA A 259 19.98 -42.15 -19.47
C ALA A 259 19.93 -43.57 -18.95
N ASP A 260 21.05 -44.10 -18.50
CA ASP A 260 21.14 -45.50 -17.98
C ASP A 260 21.34 -45.57 -16.44
N ALA A 261 21.46 -44.40 -15.81
CA ALA A 261 21.53 -44.22 -14.37
C ALA A 261 22.77 -44.84 -13.69
N ASP A 262 23.91 -44.71 -14.32
CA ASP A 262 25.16 -45.26 -13.80
C ASP A 262 26.03 -44.22 -13.06
N GLY A 263 25.62 -42.91 -13.13
CA GLY A 263 26.31 -41.78 -12.50
C GLY A 263 27.34 -41.11 -13.36
N TYR A 264 27.37 -41.36 -14.67
CA TYR A 264 28.11 -40.61 -15.65
C TYR A 264 27.15 -39.89 -16.58
N GLY A 265 27.48 -38.66 -16.97
CA GLY A 265 26.58 -37.82 -17.75
C GLY A 265 26.68 -38.04 -19.25
N ASP A 266 25.53 -37.95 -19.92
CA ASP A 266 25.38 -38.20 -21.34
C ASP A 266 25.97 -37.11 -22.24
N ASN A 267 26.29 -35.91 -21.73
CA ASN A 267 26.88 -34.85 -22.55
C ASN A 267 28.32 -35.20 -22.91
N PRO A 268 28.63 -35.46 -24.19
CA PRO A 268 29.97 -35.89 -24.62
C PRO A 268 31.04 -34.81 -24.46
N ASP A 269 30.64 -33.54 -24.28
CA ASP A 269 31.56 -32.42 -24.07
C ASP A 269 31.72 -32.08 -22.55
N GLY A 270 31.00 -32.79 -21.68
CA GLY A 270 31.05 -32.60 -20.25
C GLY A 270 32.22 -33.32 -19.58
N GLU A 271 32.42 -33.00 -18.28
CA GLU A 271 33.44 -33.68 -17.49
C GLU A 271 33.05 -35.17 -17.28
N ARG A 272 34.00 -36.06 -17.51
CA ARG A 272 33.84 -37.52 -17.36
C ARG A 272 32.60 -38.05 -18.08
N ALA A 273 32.39 -37.55 -19.30
CA ALA A 273 31.26 -37.92 -20.13
C ALA A 273 31.14 -39.46 -20.31
N ASP A 274 29.89 -39.93 -20.21
CA ASP A 274 29.60 -41.34 -20.44
C ASP A 274 29.86 -41.71 -21.93
N ALA A 275 30.69 -42.70 -22.13
CA ALA A 275 30.95 -43.24 -23.42
C ALA A 275 30.01 -44.38 -23.86
N CYS A 276 29.12 -44.83 -22.94
CA CYS A 276 28.18 -45.93 -23.10
C CYS A 276 26.74 -45.59 -22.66
N THR A 277 26.25 -44.40 -22.96
CA THR A 277 25.03 -43.71 -22.51
C THR A 277 23.72 -44.52 -22.45
N SER A 278 23.72 -45.76 -22.81
CA SER A 278 22.54 -46.66 -22.81
C SER A 278 22.79 -48.02 -22.12
N THR A 279 23.98 -48.18 -21.54
CA THR A 279 24.38 -49.44 -20.91
C THR A 279 25.20 -49.13 -19.68
N PRO A 280 24.59 -49.26 -18.48
CA PRO A 280 25.25 -48.85 -17.24
C PRO A 280 26.58 -49.59 -17.04
N GLY A 281 27.61 -48.79 -16.64
CA GLY A 281 28.93 -49.35 -16.38
C GLY A 281 29.68 -48.59 -15.30
N GLN A 282 30.91 -49.03 -14.99
CA GLN A 282 31.71 -48.48 -13.91
C GLN A 282 33.17 -48.20 -14.29
N SER A 283 33.47 -48.26 -15.58
CA SER A 283 34.81 -47.93 -16.03
C SER A 283 35.20 -46.49 -15.80
N THR A 284 36.44 -46.27 -15.38
CA THR A 284 36.93 -44.99 -14.88
C THR A 284 38.23 -44.51 -15.49
N LYS A 285 38.83 -45.27 -16.40
CA LYS A 285 40.18 -44.99 -16.89
C LYS A 285 40.23 -44.63 -18.39
N ASP A 286 39.44 -45.30 -19.23
CA ASP A 286 39.48 -45.10 -20.69
C ASP A 286 38.16 -44.58 -21.26
N ARG A 287 37.06 -45.26 -21.00
CA ARG A 287 35.72 -44.92 -21.44
C ARG A 287 34.83 -44.90 -20.19
N PHE A 288 34.60 -43.73 -19.62
CA PHE A 288 33.75 -43.59 -18.46
C PHE A 288 32.35 -44.18 -18.71
N GLY A 289 31.73 -44.77 -17.68
CA GLY A 289 30.38 -45.29 -17.79
C GLY A 289 30.19 -46.57 -18.60
N CYS A 290 31.24 -47.16 -19.09
CA CYS A 290 31.13 -48.45 -19.80
C CYS A 290 31.28 -49.65 -18.88
N LEU A 291 30.82 -50.80 -19.36
CA LEU A 291 30.92 -52.05 -18.63
C LEU A 291 32.39 -52.38 -18.27
N ASP A 292 32.64 -52.67 -17.02
CA ASP A 292 33.91 -53.09 -16.44
C ASP A 292 33.63 -54.31 -15.51
N THR A 293 33.81 -55.48 -16.08
CA THR A 293 33.36 -56.74 -15.42
C THR A 293 34.19 -57.12 -14.18
N ASP A 294 35.47 -56.77 -14.17
CA ASP A 294 36.39 -57.14 -13.07
C ASP A 294 36.72 -56.00 -12.11
N GLY A 295 36.30 -54.78 -12.46
CA GLY A 295 36.39 -53.58 -11.60
C GLY A 295 37.77 -52.96 -11.53
N ASP A 296 38.59 -53.13 -12.55
CA ASP A 296 39.93 -52.57 -12.60
C ASP A 296 39.96 -51.13 -13.15
N GLY A 297 38.86 -50.64 -13.68
CA GLY A 297 38.61 -49.31 -14.22
C GLY A 297 38.77 -49.19 -15.71
N TRP A 298 39.22 -50.19 -16.44
CA TRP A 298 39.21 -50.28 -17.88
C TRP A 298 37.87 -50.86 -18.36
N SER A 299 37.39 -50.36 -19.50
CA SER A 299 36.15 -50.90 -20.08
C SER A 299 36.41 -52.29 -20.69
N ASP A 300 35.44 -53.20 -20.59
CA ASP A 300 35.54 -54.54 -21.23
C ASP A 300 35.91 -54.52 -22.70
N ASP A 301 35.52 -53.45 -23.41
CA ASP A 301 35.83 -53.26 -24.84
C ASP A 301 37.31 -52.96 -25.11
N ASN A 302 37.98 -52.30 -24.18
CA ASN A 302 39.39 -51.92 -24.29
C ASN A 302 40.31 -52.69 -23.33
N ASP A 303 39.75 -53.66 -22.60
CA ASP A 303 40.48 -54.56 -21.73
C ASP A 303 40.74 -55.90 -22.42
N ALA A 304 41.97 -56.27 -22.57
CA ALA A 304 42.36 -57.55 -23.15
C ALA A 304 42.01 -58.76 -22.21
N PHE A 305 41.73 -58.46 -20.90
CA PHE A 305 41.43 -59.45 -19.84
C PHE A 305 40.23 -59.06 -19.03
N PRO A 306 39.03 -58.90 -19.57
CA PRO A 306 37.86 -58.34 -18.88
C PRO A 306 37.37 -59.08 -17.64
N ALA A 307 38.02 -60.10 -17.17
CA ALA A 307 37.72 -60.86 -15.97
C ALA A 307 38.92 -60.97 -15.03
N ILE A 308 39.98 -60.21 -15.25
CA ILE A 308 41.25 -60.30 -14.49
C ILE A 308 41.71 -58.91 -14.07
N SER A 309 41.24 -58.37 -12.98
CA SER A 309 41.47 -56.98 -12.49
C SER A 309 42.96 -56.59 -12.25
N SER A 310 43.87 -57.42 -12.52
CA SER A 310 45.31 -57.19 -12.44
C SER A 310 45.97 -57.07 -13.81
N GLN A 311 45.26 -57.28 -14.88
CA GLN A 311 45.73 -57.23 -16.27
C GLN A 311 44.68 -56.50 -17.14
N TYR A 312 45.10 -55.62 -18.07
CA TYR A 312 44.23 -54.92 -18.98
C TYR A 312 44.82 -54.80 -20.40
N LEU A 313 46.16 -55.06 -20.51
CA LEU A 313 46.87 -54.89 -21.79
C LEU A 313 47.59 -56.22 -22.16
N ASP A 314 47.50 -56.54 -23.43
CA ASP A 314 48.25 -57.61 -24.11
C ASP A 314 48.82 -57.02 -25.42
N THR A 315 50.03 -56.51 -25.42
CA THR A 315 50.63 -55.77 -26.50
C THR A 315 51.01 -56.66 -27.68
N ASP A 316 51.45 -57.87 -27.40
CA ASP A 316 51.91 -58.78 -28.43
C ASP A 316 50.88 -59.82 -28.86
N GLY A 317 49.74 -59.91 -28.17
CA GLY A 317 48.60 -60.79 -28.47
C GLY A 317 48.82 -62.23 -28.16
N ASP A 318 49.68 -62.57 -27.21
CA ASP A 318 50.02 -63.95 -26.83
C ASP A 318 49.12 -64.56 -25.78
N GLY A 319 48.17 -63.74 -25.16
CA GLY A 319 47.23 -64.16 -24.19
C GLY A 319 47.72 -64.07 -22.73
N TYR A 320 48.92 -63.45 -22.54
CA TYR A 320 49.45 -63.14 -21.20
C TYR A 320 49.47 -61.61 -21.02
N GLY A 321 49.24 -61.14 -19.84
CA GLY A 321 49.13 -59.68 -19.59
C GLY A 321 50.45 -59.00 -19.33
N ASP A 322 50.63 -57.77 -19.85
CA ASP A 322 51.82 -56.96 -19.76
C ASP A 322 52.21 -56.55 -18.32
N SER A 323 51.31 -56.64 -17.34
CA SER A 323 51.59 -56.30 -15.95
C SER A 323 52.35 -57.41 -15.26
N SER A 324 53.63 -57.14 -14.90
CA SER A 324 54.51 -58.10 -14.24
C SER A 324 54.08 -58.51 -12.81
N LEU A 325 53.13 -57.77 -12.25
CA LEU A 325 52.53 -58.01 -10.93
C LEU A 325 51.15 -58.65 -11.00
N GLY A 326 50.62 -58.84 -12.22
CA GLY A 326 49.28 -59.37 -12.46
C GLY A 326 49.21 -60.88 -12.46
N TYR A 327 47.97 -61.40 -12.55
CA TYR A 327 47.74 -62.82 -12.78
C TYR A 327 48.08 -63.18 -14.23
N GLN A 328 48.85 -64.24 -14.44
CA GLN A 328 49.40 -64.65 -15.75
C GLN A 328 50.22 -63.51 -16.44
N PRO A 329 51.28 -63.01 -15.82
CA PRO A 329 52.12 -62.02 -16.47
C PRO A 329 52.86 -62.61 -17.67
N ASP A 330 53.14 -61.73 -18.66
CA ASP A 330 54.09 -62.00 -19.73
C ASP A 330 55.53 -62.31 -19.15
N ALA A 331 56.30 -63.11 -19.78
CA ALA A 331 57.55 -63.64 -19.27
C ALA A 331 58.75 -62.69 -19.45
#